data_9703b2a4b51a99ed4f2c9e3c23117642
#
_entry.id   9703b2a4b51a99ed4f2c9e3c23117642
#
_cell.length_a   1.000
_cell.length_b   1.000
_cell.length_c   1.000
_cell.angle_alpha   90.00
_cell.angle_beta   90.00
_cell.angle_gamma   90.00
#
_symmetry.space_group_name_H-M   'P 1'
#
loop_
_entity.id
_entity.type
_entity.pdbx_description
1 polymer ?
#
loop_
_entity_poly.entity_id
_entity_poly.type
_entity_poly.pdbx_seq_one_letter_code
_entity_poly.pdbx_strand_id
1 'polypeptide(L)'
;MIMADILKIFLLIVGLLTVYVSYWLVAQALFPGLVDRARQHYAKPVKITLLGLAVAILPVFVGGAISKLPNPVFKITGLTLLLIPALLGLVGSAGLVQRIGAGLPSPLDEQQPWRRVLRGGILLALTFLLPFVGWFVLPIWALVSGFGAFLLSVRERKPSADATPPVIHLTPAQGTA
;
A
#
# COMPACT_ATOMS: atom_id res chain seq x y z
N MET A 1 -11.02 -38.09 5.43
CA MET A 1 -9.89 -37.23 5.88
C MET A 1 -9.53 -36.19 4.79
N ILE A 2 -9.36 -36.57 3.54
CA ILE A 2 -8.92 -35.67 2.45
C ILE A 2 -9.82 -34.44 2.25
N MET A 3 -11.14 -34.59 2.29
CA MET A 3 -12.09 -33.47 2.13
C MET A 3 -11.96 -32.41 3.23
N ALA A 4 -11.77 -32.83 4.48
CA ALA A 4 -11.62 -31.88 5.58
C ALA A 4 -10.31 -31.08 5.48
N ASP A 5 -9.24 -31.69 4.98
CA ASP A 5 -7.95 -31.02 4.83
C ASP A 5 -7.97 -30.04 3.66
N ILE A 6 -8.62 -30.38 2.54
CA ILE A 6 -8.85 -29.47 1.41
C ILE A 6 -9.68 -28.25 1.87
N LEU A 7 -10.76 -28.47 2.63
CA LEU A 7 -11.59 -27.40 3.15
C LEU A 7 -10.81 -26.47 4.08
N LYS A 8 -9.96 -27.01 4.97
CA LYS A 8 -9.10 -26.22 5.85
C LYS A 8 -8.16 -25.31 5.06
N ILE A 9 -7.46 -25.87 4.06
CA ILE A 9 -6.54 -25.10 3.21
C ILE A 9 -7.30 -24.01 2.45
N PHE A 10 -8.44 -24.34 1.88
CA PHE A 10 -9.28 -23.38 1.17
C PHE A 10 -9.72 -22.22 2.07
N LEU A 11 -10.25 -22.52 3.27
CA LEU A 11 -10.67 -21.51 4.24
C LEU A 11 -9.50 -20.65 4.72
N LEU A 12 -8.30 -21.24 4.90
CA LEU A 12 -7.10 -20.51 5.27
C LEU A 12 -6.70 -19.51 4.19
N ILE A 13 -6.72 -19.94 2.93
CA ILE A 13 -6.39 -19.08 1.78
C ILE A 13 -7.41 -17.93 1.68
N VAL A 14 -8.71 -18.23 1.69
CA VAL A 14 -9.77 -17.22 1.61
C VAL A 14 -9.70 -16.25 2.80
N GLY A 15 -9.46 -16.77 4.00
CA GLY A 15 -9.27 -15.96 5.20
C GLY A 15 -8.09 -15.02 5.08
N LEU A 16 -6.94 -15.51 4.60
CA LEU A 16 -5.75 -14.69 4.40
C LEU A 16 -5.98 -13.57 3.36
N LEU A 17 -6.61 -13.88 2.23
CA LEU A 17 -6.95 -12.90 1.21
C LEU A 17 -7.93 -11.85 1.73
N THR A 18 -8.92 -12.27 2.51
CA THR A 18 -9.87 -11.36 3.15
C THR A 18 -9.17 -10.40 4.12
N VAL A 19 -8.20 -10.89 4.91
CA VAL A 19 -7.40 -10.05 5.81
C VAL A 19 -6.61 -9.01 5.03
N TYR A 20 -5.98 -9.36 3.91
CA TYR A 20 -5.26 -8.40 3.07
C TYR A 20 -6.19 -7.30 2.53
N VAL A 21 -7.34 -7.67 1.96
CA VAL A 21 -8.30 -6.70 1.42
C VAL A 21 -8.84 -5.80 2.53
N SER A 22 -9.17 -6.36 3.69
CA SER A 22 -9.65 -5.60 4.86
C SER A 22 -8.59 -4.62 5.34
N TYR A 23 -7.33 -5.02 5.37
CA TYR A 23 -6.23 -4.15 5.78
C TYR A 23 -6.08 -2.93 4.84
N TRP A 24 -6.16 -3.12 3.53
CA TRP A 24 -6.11 -2.02 2.57
C TRP A 24 -7.31 -1.08 2.69
N LEU A 25 -8.50 -1.61 2.98
CA LEU A 25 -9.69 -0.79 3.24
C LEU A 25 -9.52 0.04 4.53
N VAL A 26 -8.99 -0.56 5.58
CA VAL A 26 -8.69 0.15 6.84
C VAL A 26 -7.62 1.22 6.60
N ALA A 27 -6.56 0.92 5.85
CA ALA A 27 -5.54 1.91 5.50
C ALA A 27 -6.13 3.09 4.71
N GLN A 28 -7.05 2.84 3.78
CA GLN A 28 -7.77 3.88 3.05
C GLN A 28 -8.69 4.70 3.97
N ALA A 29 -9.38 4.05 4.92
CA ALA A 29 -10.30 4.73 5.82
C ALA A 29 -9.56 5.62 6.83
N LEU A 30 -8.45 5.14 7.38
CA LEU A 30 -7.68 5.87 8.39
C LEU A 30 -6.76 6.94 7.79
N PHE A 31 -6.18 6.68 6.62
CA PHE A 31 -5.16 7.53 6.01
C PHE A 31 -5.44 7.84 4.52
N PRO A 32 -6.62 8.39 4.17
CA PRO A 32 -7.01 8.58 2.77
C PRO A 32 -6.00 9.44 2.00
N GLY A 33 -5.55 10.55 2.58
CA GLY A 33 -4.59 11.45 1.94
C GLY A 33 -3.20 10.86 1.76
N LEU A 34 -2.79 9.87 2.60
CA LEU A 34 -1.54 9.16 2.43
C LEU A 34 -1.64 8.15 1.29
N VAL A 35 -2.74 7.41 1.23
CA VAL A 35 -3.00 6.43 0.18
C VAL A 35 -3.09 7.09 -1.19
N ASP A 36 -3.73 8.28 -1.30
CA ASP A 36 -3.80 9.04 -2.54
C ASP A 36 -2.42 9.51 -3.02
N ARG A 37 -1.55 10.00 -2.12
CA ARG A 37 -0.16 10.34 -2.46
C ARG A 37 0.64 9.10 -2.86
N ALA A 38 0.51 8.00 -2.11
CA ALA A 38 1.15 6.74 -2.45
C ALA A 38 0.75 6.27 -3.85
N ARG A 39 -0.52 6.39 -4.23
CA ARG A 39 -1.01 6.09 -5.57
C ARG A 39 -0.28 6.88 -6.66
N GLN A 40 -0.02 8.16 -6.43
CA GLN A 40 0.70 9.02 -7.39
C GLN A 40 2.14 8.54 -7.61
N HIS A 41 2.82 8.13 -6.54
CA HIS A 41 4.19 7.61 -6.63
C HIS A 41 4.29 6.31 -7.44
N TYR A 42 3.25 5.50 -7.48
CA TYR A 42 3.19 4.31 -8.33
C TYR A 42 3.16 4.60 -9.85
N ALA A 43 3.16 5.88 -10.25
CA ALA A 43 3.46 6.24 -11.64
C ALA A 43 4.88 5.83 -12.08
N LYS A 44 5.83 5.74 -11.13
CA LYS A 44 7.21 5.33 -11.36
C LYS A 44 7.58 4.15 -10.43
N PRO A 45 7.07 2.93 -10.70
CA PRO A 45 7.16 1.79 -9.78
C PRO A 45 8.61 1.38 -9.48
N VAL A 46 9.50 1.45 -10.46
CA VAL A 46 10.92 1.10 -10.29
C VAL A 46 11.58 1.99 -9.23
N LYS A 47 11.30 3.30 -9.28
CA LYS A 47 11.90 4.28 -8.36
C LYS A 47 11.50 4.01 -6.91
N ILE A 48 10.20 3.77 -6.66
CA ILE A 48 9.70 3.47 -5.30
C ILE A 48 10.19 2.13 -4.80
N THR A 49 10.30 1.12 -5.68
CA THR A 49 10.82 -0.20 -5.32
C THR A 49 12.29 -0.13 -4.93
N LEU A 50 13.11 0.58 -5.71
CA LEU A 50 14.53 0.76 -5.38
C LEU A 50 14.71 1.54 -4.06
N LEU A 51 13.93 2.60 -3.86
CA LEU A 51 13.97 3.37 -2.61
C LEU A 51 13.52 2.51 -1.42
N GLY A 52 12.40 1.79 -1.56
CA GLY A 52 11.88 0.89 -0.56
C GLY A 52 12.89 -0.20 -0.19
N LEU A 53 13.52 -0.80 -1.19
CA LEU A 53 14.56 -1.81 -1.00
C LEU A 53 15.76 -1.22 -0.26
N ALA A 54 16.29 -0.07 -0.73
CA ALA A 54 17.46 0.56 -0.13
C ALA A 54 17.26 0.89 1.35
N VAL A 55 16.08 1.40 1.72
CA VAL A 55 15.78 1.75 3.11
C VAL A 55 15.40 0.52 3.95
N ALA A 56 14.72 -0.49 3.36
CA ALA A 56 14.31 -1.69 4.06
C ALA A 56 15.49 -2.63 4.38
N ILE A 57 16.57 -2.61 3.60
CA ILE A 57 17.74 -3.48 3.80
C ILE A 57 18.29 -3.30 5.22
N LEU A 58 18.41 -2.07 5.69
CA LEU A 58 19.02 -1.80 7.00
C LEU A 58 18.20 -2.42 8.17
N PRO A 59 16.92 -2.11 8.36
CA PRO A 59 16.13 -2.70 9.44
C PRO A 59 15.94 -4.22 9.29
N VAL A 60 15.89 -4.73 8.06
CA VAL A 60 15.79 -6.18 7.81
C VAL A 60 17.09 -6.89 8.22
N PHE A 61 18.23 -6.35 7.84
CA PHE A 61 19.53 -6.95 8.19
C PHE A 61 19.81 -6.87 9.69
N VAL A 62 19.61 -5.69 10.28
CA VAL A 62 19.84 -5.46 11.72
C VAL A 62 18.83 -6.25 12.55
N GLY A 63 17.55 -6.23 12.20
CA GLY A 63 16.50 -6.98 12.89
C GLY A 63 16.73 -8.48 12.80
N GLY A 64 17.13 -8.99 11.64
CA GLY A 64 17.49 -10.39 11.45
C GLY A 64 18.72 -10.81 12.25
N ALA A 65 19.74 -9.96 12.36
CA ALA A 65 20.93 -10.23 13.15
C ALA A 65 20.62 -10.25 14.65
N ILE A 66 19.87 -9.28 15.14
CA ILE A 66 19.47 -9.17 16.57
C ILE A 66 18.59 -10.34 16.97
N SER A 67 17.69 -10.80 16.09
CA SER A 67 16.77 -11.94 16.37
C SER A 67 17.50 -13.27 16.60
N LYS A 68 18.76 -13.41 16.16
CA LYS A 68 19.57 -14.62 16.37
C LYS A 68 20.19 -14.70 17.76
N LEU A 69 20.17 -13.62 18.53
CA LEU A 69 20.72 -13.61 19.89
C LEU A 69 19.85 -14.45 20.83
N PRO A 70 20.43 -15.19 21.77
CA PRO A 70 19.71 -16.15 22.61
C PRO A 70 18.72 -15.53 23.59
N ASN A 71 18.88 -14.23 23.90
CA ASN A 71 18.01 -13.54 24.86
C ASN A 71 16.65 -13.21 24.26
N PRO A 72 15.52 -13.53 24.93
CA PRO A 72 14.17 -13.26 24.44
C PRO A 72 13.89 -11.79 24.15
N VAL A 73 14.51 -10.86 24.90
CA VAL A 73 14.36 -9.42 24.66
C VAL A 73 14.88 -9.03 23.27
N PHE A 74 16.04 -9.54 22.87
CA PHE A 74 16.60 -9.25 21.54
C PHE A 74 15.76 -9.88 20.42
N LYS A 75 15.16 -11.06 20.64
CA LYS A 75 14.25 -11.69 19.68
C LYS A 75 13.03 -10.81 19.42
N ILE A 76 12.41 -10.29 20.48
CA ILE A 76 11.25 -9.40 20.37
C ILE A 76 11.66 -8.10 19.67
N THR A 77 12.76 -7.48 20.06
CA THR A 77 13.27 -6.26 19.44
C THR A 77 13.57 -6.45 17.95
N GLY A 78 14.26 -7.54 17.59
CA GLY A 78 14.57 -7.87 16.21
C GLY A 78 13.30 -8.12 15.37
N LEU A 79 12.33 -8.85 15.93
CA LEU A 79 11.04 -9.10 15.30
C LEU A 79 10.26 -7.78 15.08
N THR A 80 10.22 -6.89 16.07
CA THR A 80 9.60 -5.58 15.97
C THR A 80 10.23 -4.74 14.86
N LEU A 81 11.56 -4.77 14.76
CA LEU A 81 12.30 -4.04 13.73
C LEU A 81 12.01 -4.55 12.31
N LEU A 82 11.71 -5.83 12.16
CA LEU A 82 11.24 -6.44 10.91
C LEU A 82 9.77 -6.11 10.61
N LEU A 83 8.93 -6.12 11.65
CA LEU A 83 7.49 -5.96 11.50
C LEU A 83 7.09 -4.53 11.13
N ILE A 84 7.78 -3.52 11.67
CA ILE A 84 7.48 -2.11 11.40
C ILE A 84 7.56 -1.78 9.90
N PRO A 85 8.66 -2.04 9.17
CA PRO A 85 8.72 -1.79 7.73
C PRO A 85 7.67 -2.58 6.94
N ALA A 86 7.36 -3.80 7.37
CA ALA A 86 6.35 -4.63 6.72
C ALA A 86 4.94 -4.03 6.86
N LEU A 87 4.55 -3.57 8.06
CA LEU A 87 3.27 -2.92 8.29
C LEU A 87 3.17 -1.58 7.54
N LEU A 88 4.23 -0.77 7.55
CA LEU A 88 4.28 0.47 6.79
C LEU A 88 4.23 0.20 5.28
N GLY A 89 4.87 -0.87 4.82
CA GLY A 89 4.79 -1.34 3.44
C GLY A 89 3.38 -1.74 3.03
N LEU A 90 2.65 -2.42 3.93
CA LEU A 90 1.25 -2.75 3.70
C LEU A 90 0.38 -1.49 3.57
N VAL A 91 0.58 -0.47 4.41
CA VAL A 91 -0.14 0.82 4.28
C VAL A 91 0.16 1.48 2.94
N GLY A 92 1.43 1.56 2.54
CA GLY A 92 1.81 2.15 1.27
C GLY A 92 1.33 1.35 0.05
N SER A 93 1.24 0.01 0.16
CA SER A 93 0.69 -0.84 -0.90
C SER A 93 -0.81 -0.63 -1.15
N ALA A 94 -1.56 -0.01 -0.21
CA ALA A 94 -2.92 0.44 -0.46
C ALA A 94 -2.99 1.45 -1.64
N GLY A 95 -1.94 2.26 -1.86
CA GLY A 95 -1.81 3.13 -3.03
C GLY A 95 -1.72 2.33 -4.36
N LEU A 96 -1.02 1.18 -4.36
CA LEU A 96 -1.00 0.27 -5.51
C LEU A 96 -2.41 -0.28 -5.79
N VAL A 97 -3.07 -0.77 -4.75
CA VAL A 97 -4.43 -1.30 -4.83
C VAL A 97 -5.40 -0.25 -5.38
N GLN A 98 -5.33 0.97 -4.87
CA GLN A 98 -6.15 2.09 -5.35
C GLN A 98 -5.85 2.43 -6.82
N ARG A 99 -4.59 2.32 -7.25
CA ARG A 99 -4.20 2.52 -8.65
C ARG A 99 -4.75 1.43 -9.57
N ILE A 100 -4.67 0.17 -9.15
CA ILE A 100 -5.26 -0.97 -9.89
C ILE A 100 -6.78 -0.77 -10.02
N GLY A 101 -7.45 -0.43 -8.93
CA GLY A 101 -8.89 -0.17 -8.93
C GLY A 101 -9.30 1.03 -9.79
N ALA A 102 -8.45 2.04 -9.91
CA ALA A 102 -8.68 3.18 -10.81
C ALA A 102 -8.60 2.80 -12.30
N GLY A 103 -7.88 1.72 -12.64
CA GLY A 103 -7.85 1.14 -13.98
C GLY A 103 -9.17 0.45 -14.37
N LEU A 104 -10.08 0.25 -13.42
CA LEU A 104 -11.43 -0.30 -13.60
C LEU A 104 -12.47 0.79 -13.31
N PRO A 105 -12.66 1.76 -14.20
CA PRO A 105 -13.53 2.92 -13.92
C PRO A 105 -14.97 2.47 -13.74
N SER A 106 -15.65 3.12 -12.79
CA SER A 106 -17.07 2.97 -12.54
C SER A 106 -17.69 4.34 -12.25
N PRO A 107 -18.91 4.62 -12.69
CA PRO A 107 -19.59 5.90 -12.45
C PRO A 107 -19.69 6.29 -10.96
N LEU A 108 -19.67 5.31 -10.07
CA LEU A 108 -19.80 5.52 -8.62
C LEU A 108 -18.46 5.80 -7.90
N ASP A 109 -17.34 5.78 -8.62
CA ASP A 109 -16.00 5.89 -8.03
C ASP A 109 -15.67 7.29 -7.50
N GLU A 110 -16.28 8.34 -8.07
CA GLU A 110 -16.04 9.72 -7.65
C GLU A 110 -16.62 9.99 -6.26
N GLN A 111 -17.76 9.39 -5.96
CA GLN A 111 -18.43 9.54 -4.67
C GLN A 111 -17.93 8.58 -3.58
N GLN A 112 -17.32 7.45 -3.97
CA GLN A 112 -16.96 6.37 -3.05
C GLN A 112 -15.55 5.80 -3.34
N PRO A 113 -14.47 6.50 -2.95
CA PRO A 113 -13.09 6.10 -3.24
C PRO A 113 -12.69 4.73 -2.66
N TRP A 114 -13.35 4.28 -1.58
CA TRP A 114 -13.12 2.96 -0.99
C TRP A 114 -13.48 1.80 -1.93
N ARG A 115 -14.42 2.00 -2.86
CA ARG A 115 -14.77 0.99 -3.87
C ARG A 115 -13.62 0.71 -4.84
N ARG A 116 -12.81 1.72 -5.15
CA ARG A 116 -11.58 1.53 -5.95
C ARG A 116 -10.61 0.60 -5.23
N VAL A 117 -10.42 0.84 -3.93
CA VAL A 117 -9.55 -0.01 -3.11
C VAL A 117 -10.10 -1.42 -2.99
N LEU A 118 -11.41 -1.57 -2.80
CA LEU A 118 -12.04 -2.90 -2.74
C LEU A 118 -11.82 -3.69 -4.03
N ARG A 119 -12.13 -3.11 -5.19
CA ARG A 119 -11.97 -3.80 -6.49
C ARG A 119 -10.51 -4.09 -6.81
N GLY A 120 -9.63 -3.10 -6.64
CA GLY A 120 -8.19 -3.28 -6.83
C GLY A 120 -7.60 -4.29 -5.85
N GLY A 121 -8.08 -4.30 -4.61
CA GLY A 121 -7.69 -5.25 -3.57
C GLY A 121 -8.08 -6.68 -3.91
N ILE A 122 -9.32 -6.89 -4.36
CA ILE A 122 -9.79 -8.21 -4.80
C ILE A 122 -8.94 -8.70 -5.99
N LEU A 123 -8.69 -7.85 -7.00
CA LEU A 123 -7.85 -8.23 -8.13
C LEU A 123 -6.43 -8.59 -7.71
N LEU A 124 -5.79 -7.75 -6.89
CA LEU A 124 -4.44 -8.03 -6.40
C LEU A 124 -4.42 -9.29 -5.53
N ALA A 125 -5.42 -9.48 -4.67
CA ALA A 125 -5.56 -10.69 -3.86
C ALA A 125 -5.73 -11.95 -4.73
N LEU A 126 -6.51 -11.86 -5.81
CA LEU A 126 -6.64 -12.97 -6.77
C LEU A 126 -5.33 -13.27 -7.50
N THR A 127 -4.50 -12.25 -7.81
CA THR A 127 -3.18 -12.50 -8.41
C THR A 127 -2.23 -13.19 -7.43
N PHE A 128 -2.44 -13.06 -6.11
CA PHE A 128 -1.67 -13.81 -5.11
C PHE A 128 -1.97 -15.32 -5.12
N LEU A 129 -3.09 -15.76 -5.75
CA LEU A 129 -3.38 -17.18 -5.93
C LEU A 129 -2.51 -17.83 -7.01
N LEU A 130 -1.84 -17.04 -7.86
CA LEU A 130 -0.92 -17.59 -8.87
C LEU A 130 0.23 -18.32 -8.17
N PRO A 131 0.46 -19.61 -8.49
CA PRO A 131 1.55 -20.36 -7.89
C PRO A 131 2.90 -19.70 -8.22
N PHE A 132 3.84 -19.77 -7.30
CA PHE A 132 5.19 -19.16 -7.35
C PHE A 132 5.21 -17.63 -7.42
N VAL A 133 4.70 -17.02 -8.49
CA VAL A 133 4.73 -15.56 -8.69
C VAL A 133 3.85 -14.84 -7.69
N GLY A 134 2.62 -15.33 -7.47
CA GLY A 134 1.67 -14.76 -6.53
C GLY A 134 2.08 -14.95 -5.06
N TRP A 135 2.74 -16.04 -4.74
CA TRP A 135 3.10 -16.38 -3.36
C TRP A 135 4.40 -15.75 -2.89
N PHE A 136 5.38 -15.64 -3.77
CA PHE A 136 6.72 -15.18 -3.40
C PHE A 136 7.06 -13.81 -3.98
N VAL A 137 6.82 -13.57 -5.26
CA VAL A 137 7.27 -12.35 -5.92
C VAL A 137 6.34 -11.17 -5.61
N LEU A 138 5.04 -11.34 -5.82
CA LEU A 138 4.08 -10.24 -5.70
C LEU A 138 3.92 -9.70 -4.27
N PRO A 139 3.78 -10.52 -3.21
CA PRO A 139 3.67 -9.99 -1.85
C PRO A 139 4.93 -9.26 -1.40
N ILE A 140 6.11 -9.84 -1.68
CA ILE A 140 7.38 -9.21 -1.33
C ILE A 140 7.55 -7.90 -2.09
N TRP A 141 7.29 -7.90 -3.39
CA TRP A 141 7.35 -6.68 -4.20
C TRP A 141 6.34 -5.62 -3.74
N ALA A 142 5.12 -6.01 -3.43
CA ALA A 142 4.09 -5.10 -2.92
C ALA A 142 4.48 -4.49 -1.58
N LEU A 143 5.10 -5.26 -0.67
CA LEU A 143 5.60 -4.77 0.61
C LEU A 143 6.77 -3.79 0.43
N VAL A 144 7.76 -4.15 -0.38
CA VAL A 144 8.95 -3.31 -0.61
C VAL A 144 8.59 -2.03 -1.34
N SER A 145 7.82 -2.12 -2.43
CA SER A 145 7.35 -0.94 -3.17
C SER A 145 6.39 -0.08 -2.34
N GLY A 146 5.53 -0.72 -1.53
CA GLY A 146 4.64 -0.05 -0.60
C GLY A 146 5.41 0.73 0.46
N PHE A 147 6.47 0.15 1.03
CA PHE A 147 7.32 0.85 1.99
C PHE A 147 7.97 2.09 1.36
N GLY A 148 8.50 1.98 0.14
CA GLY A 148 9.02 3.12 -0.61
C GLY A 148 7.97 4.20 -0.89
N ALA A 149 6.76 3.80 -1.31
CA ALA A 149 5.65 4.71 -1.54
C ALA A 149 5.19 5.41 -0.24
N PHE A 150 5.15 4.69 0.88
CA PHE A 150 4.86 5.23 2.20
C PHE A 150 5.86 6.32 2.59
N LEU A 151 7.16 6.04 2.50
CA LEU A 151 8.21 6.99 2.86
C LEU A 151 8.12 8.29 2.06
N LEU A 152 7.91 8.20 0.74
CA LEU A 152 7.74 9.38 -0.10
C LEU A 152 6.47 10.16 0.27
N SER A 153 5.36 9.46 0.50
CA SER A 153 4.08 10.06 0.85
C SER A 153 4.10 10.81 2.19
N VAL A 154 4.91 10.34 3.15
CA VAL A 154 5.12 11.02 4.43
C VAL A 154 6.01 12.24 4.27
N ARG A 155 7.06 12.13 3.43
CA ARG A 155 8.00 13.23 3.18
C ARG A 155 7.32 14.44 2.49
N GLU A 156 6.35 14.19 1.61
CA GLU A 156 5.58 15.23 0.91
C GLU A 156 4.48 15.87 1.78
N ARG A 157 4.39 15.54 3.05
CA ARG A 157 3.36 16.04 3.97
C ARG A 157 3.52 17.51 4.33
N LYS A 158 4.54 18.22 3.85
CA LYS A 158 4.59 19.68 3.93
C LYS A 158 3.68 20.25 2.85
N PRO A 159 2.49 20.80 3.19
CA PRO A 159 1.81 21.69 2.28
C PRO A 159 2.77 22.86 2.06
N SER A 160 3.05 23.17 0.81
CA SER A 160 3.61 24.48 0.49
C SER A 160 2.58 25.50 0.98
N ALA A 161 2.89 26.19 2.09
CA ALA A 161 2.06 27.28 2.61
C ALA A 161 1.97 28.46 1.62
N ASP A 162 2.60 28.34 0.46
CA ASP A 162 2.69 29.33 -0.61
C ASP A 162 1.81 29.02 -1.84
N ALA A 163 0.87 28.10 -1.76
CA ALA A 163 -0.16 28.04 -2.79
C ALA A 163 -1.15 29.19 -2.58
N THR A 164 -0.73 30.39 -2.91
CA THR A 164 -1.65 31.52 -3.13
C THR A 164 -2.70 31.02 -4.11
N PRO A 165 -4.00 31.02 -3.75
CA PRO A 165 -5.03 30.59 -4.67
C PRO A 165 -4.93 31.44 -5.94
N PRO A 166 -5.08 30.86 -7.14
CA PRO A 166 -5.03 31.63 -8.38
C PRO A 166 -6.06 32.76 -8.27
N VAL A 167 -5.57 33.98 -8.34
CA VAL A 167 -6.43 35.15 -8.37
C VAL A 167 -7.25 35.06 -9.67
N ILE A 168 -8.52 34.67 -9.53
CA ILE A 168 -9.45 34.68 -10.66
C ILE A 168 -9.64 36.15 -11.03
N HIS A 169 -8.91 36.61 -12.03
CA HIS A 169 -9.20 37.90 -12.68
C HIS A 169 -10.55 37.73 -13.37
N LEU A 170 -11.60 38.17 -12.70
CA LEU A 170 -12.89 38.38 -13.33
C LEU A 170 -12.67 39.50 -14.36
N THR A 171 -12.50 39.11 -15.62
CA THR A 171 -12.53 40.06 -16.73
C THR A 171 -13.90 40.72 -16.72
N PRO A 172 -13.98 42.07 -16.59
CA PRO A 172 -15.28 42.74 -16.65
C PRO A 172 -15.90 42.46 -18.02
N ALA A 173 -17.15 41.98 -18.03
CA ALA A 173 -17.91 41.79 -19.24
C ALA A 173 -17.92 43.12 -20.00
N GLN A 174 -17.30 43.18 -21.19
CA GLN A 174 -17.43 44.31 -22.08
C GLN A 174 -18.90 44.40 -22.49
N GLY A 175 -19.55 45.43 -21.96
CA GLY A 175 -20.91 45.78 -22.36
C GLY A 175 -20.94 46.10 -23.85
N THR A 176 -21.71 45.34 -24.61
CA THR A 176 -22.11 45.68 -25.97
C THR A 176 -23.16 46.76 -25.87
N ALA A 177 -22.78 47.96 -26.32
CA ALA A 177 -23.72 49.03 -26.68
C ALA A 177 -24.38 48.70 -28.01
#